data_0e1182fcdccb6cc846f6d60662710b08
#
_entry.id   0e1182fcdccb6cc846f6d60662710b08
#
_cell.length_a   1.000
_cell.length_b   1.000
_cell.length_c   1.000
_cell.angle_alpha   90.00
_cell.angle_beta   90.00
_cell.angle_gamma   90.00
#
_symmetry.space_group_name_H-M   'P 1'
#
loop_
_entity.id
_entity.type
_entity.pdbx_description
1 polymer ?
#
loop_
_entity_poly.entity_id
_entity_poly.type
_entity_poly.pdbx_seq_one_letter_code
_entity_poly.pdbx_strand_id
1 'polypeptide(L)'
;VGAGTEAKADTQKQPFMRLNHGLHLAYCTNIHRGETWRETFDSLNSHTLAVRERVCPKKPFAIGLRLSNRAARELSEPAALLEFQRWLAQKDCYVFTINGFPFGLFHGARVKEQVYLPDWTSPERLAYTNLLFELLAKLLPAGVEGSVSTLPGSFKAFHLNPDAVKIVRNNLWRCIERIAHLSEQTGRKLHLGLEPEPLCLLESSGETIHFFDRLRAEHPRDPRLAEHLGVNYDTCHFAVNFEEPQNALPCLRHHGIKISKIHVSSALKVRPTAEARCALAAFADDVYFHQVVIRRPDGQRIIYPDLDEALASEPYEAQDTSFENLPEWRIHFHIPLHTPTAPPFETTNDHLLAVLDLLAENPALCSHLEMETYTWEVLPPELKSRSVAEQLAAEYEWVLPRLAERGLASP
;
A
#
# COMPACT_ATOMS: atom_id res chain seq x y z
N VAL A 1 -2.12 -50.48 -34.64
CA VAL A 1 -2.03 -50.42 -33.17
C VAL A 1 -1.16 -49.19 -32.87
N GLY A 2 -1.80 -48.04 -32.72
CA GLY A 2 -1.16 -46.79 -32.36
C GLY A 2 -1.41 -46.51 -30.88
N ALA A 3 -0.34 -46.50 -30.09
CA ALA A 3 -0.37 -46.06 -28.71
C ALA A 3 -0.31 -44.53 -28.67
N GLY A 4 -1.42 -43.89 -28.40
CA GLY A 4 -1.46 -42.46 -28.09
C GLY A 4 -0.83 -42.24 -26.72
N THR A 5 0.28 -41.53 -26.71
CA THR A 5 0.84 -40.94 -25.50
C THR A 5 0.01 -39.72 -25.11
N GLU A 6 -0.91 -39.90 -24.18
CA GLU A 6 -1.54 -38.76 -23.48
C GLU A 6 -0.45 -37.99 -22.76
N ALA A 7 -0.19 -36.79 -23.23
CA ALA A 7 0.61 -35.80 -22.49
C ALA A 7 -0.13 -35.47 -21.21
N LYS A 8 0.41 -35.91 -20.07
CA LYS A 8 -0.02 -35.48 -18.76
C LYS A 8 0.14 -33.96 -18.71
N ALA A 9 -0.98 -33.24 -18.69
CA ALA A 9 -1.01 -31.83 -18.40
C ALA A 9 -0.36 -31.63 -17.03
N ASP A 10 0.75 -30.92 -17.02
CA ASP A 10 1.45 -30.50 -15.81
C ASP A 10 0.49 -29.58 -15.05
N THR A 11 -0.16 -30.13 -14.03
CA THR A 11 -1.00 -29.37 -13.11
C THR A 11 -0.08 -28.51 -12.26
N GLN A 12 0.35 -27.35 -12.81
CA GLN A 12 0.99 -26.31 -12.03
C GLN A 12 0.08 -26.00 -10.85
N LYS A 13 0.57 -26.29 -9.64
CA LYS A 13 -0.10 -25.93 -8.40
C LYS A 13 -0.37 -24.42 -8.43
N GLN A 14 -1.63 -24.04 -8.57
CA GLN A 14 -2.02 -22.64 -8.56
C GLN A 14 -1.84 -22.09 -7.13
N PRO A 15 -1.19 -20.92 -6.98
CA PRO A 15 -1.01 -20.29 -5.67
C PRO A 15 -2.38 -19.95 -5.03
N PHE A 16 -2.53 -20.14 -3.73
CA PHE A 16 -3.83 -19.96 -3.05
C PHE A 16 -4.16 -18.50 -2.72
N MET A 17 -3.18 -17.67 -2.42
CA MET A 17 -3.39 -16.22 -2.36
C MET A 17 -3.53 -15.61 -3.77
N ARG A 18 -3.60 -16.46 -4.78
CA ARG A 18 -4.24 -16.19 -6.04
C ARG A 18 -5.74 -16.40 -5.86
N LEU A 19 -6.45 -15.30 -5.81
CA LEU A 19 -7.89 -15.22 -5.74
C LEU A 19 -8.53 -15.51 -7.11
N ASN A 20 -9.84 -15.38 -7.23
CA ASN A 20 -10.52 -15.48 -8.52
C ASN A 20 -10.01 -14.40 -9.49
N HIS A 21 -10.26 -14.58 -10.79
CA HIS A 21 -9.92 -13.63 -11.86
C HIS A 21 -8.44 -13.24 -11.97
N GLY A 22 -7.53 -14.03 -11.37
CA GLY A 22 -6.10 -13.75 -11.40
C GLY A 22 -5.63 -12.69 -10.40
N LEU A 23 -6.47 -12.34 -9.43
CA LEU A 23 -6.10 -11.48 -8.32
C LEU A 23 -5.13 -12.17 -7.36
N HIS A 24 -4.27 -11.41 -6.72
CA HIS A 24 -3.37 -11.85 -5.66
C HIS A 24 -3.58 -10.99 -4.43
N LEU A 25 -3.54 -11.59 -3.24
CA LEU A 25 -3.60 -10.88 -1.97
C LEU A 25 -2.32 -11.15 -1.18
N ALA A 26 -1.50 -10.12 -0.97
CA ALA A 26 -0.25 -10.22 -0.24
C ALA A 26 -0.39 -9.84 1.24
N TYR A 27 0.45 -10.46 2.04
CA TYR A 27 0.75 -10.06 3.41
C TYR A 27 1.83 -8.98 3.39
N CYS A 28 1.54 -7.77 3.85
CA CYS A 28 2.52 -6.70 3.89
C CYS A 28 3.46 -6.82 5.10
N THR A 29 4.75 -6.90 4.85
CA THR A 29 5.75 -7.02 5.93
C THR A 29 6.17 -5.69 6.53
N ASN A 30 5.62 -4.56 6.08
CA ASN A 30 5.94 -3.23 6.62
C ASN A 30 5.52 -3.02 8.09
N ILE A 31 4.64 -3.87 8.61
CA ILE A 31 4.25 -3.90 10.04
C ILE A 31 5.38 -4.34 10.97
N HIS A 32 6.40 -5.02 10.44
CA HIS A 32 7.49 -5.55 11.22
C HIS A 32 8.74 -4.69 11.11
N ARG A 33 9.51 -4.67 12.20
CA ARG A 33 10.86 -4.10 12.17
C ARG A 33 11.76 -4.91 11.24
N GLY A 34 12.67 -4.24 10.55
CA GLY A 34 13.65 -4.87 9.66
C GLY A 34 14.40 -3.82 8.87
N GLU A 35 15.56 -3.37 9.39
CA GLU A 35 16.45 -2.46 8.67
C GLU A 35 17.52 -3.22 7.89
N THR A 36 17.95 -4.38 8.42
CA THR A 36 18.86 -5.31 7.75
C THR A 36 18.09 -6.47 7.11
N TRP A 37 18.69 -7.12 6.11
CA TRP A 37 18.11 -8.35 5.56
C TRP A 37 17.95 -9.43 6.62
N ARG A 38 18.89 -9.54 7.55
CA ARG A 38 18.82 -10.51 8.65
C ARG A 38 17.57 -10.29 9.51
N GLU A 39 17.33 -9.07 9.95
CA GLU A 39 16.14 -8.74 10.74
C GLU A 39 14.85 -9.00 9.96
N THR A 40 14.82 -8.62 8.67
CA THR A 40 13.68 -8.91 7.79
C THR A 40 13.43 -10.42 7.67
N PHE A 41 14.49 -11.20 7.47
CA PHE A 41 14.38 -12.65 7.33
C PHE A 41 13.98 -13.35 8.63
N ASP A 42 14.50 -12.91 9.77
CA ASP A 42 14.08 -13.39 11.10
C ASP A 42 12.58 -13.06 11.37
N SER A 43 12.11 -11.89 10.94
CA SER A 43 10.71 -11.49 11.00
C SER A 43 9.81 -12.36 10.11
N LEU A 44 10.25 -12.70 8.89
CA LEU A 44 9.52 -13.63 8.03
C LEU A 44 9.35 -15.00 8.70
N ASN A 45 10.40 -15.51 9.34
CA ASN A 45 10.35 -16.80 10.04
C ASN A 45 9.45 -16.79 11.29
N SER A 46 9.42 -15.69 12.04
CA SER A 46 8.69 -15.61 13.32
C SER A 46 7.23 -15.17 13.14
N HIS A 47 6.98 -14.15 12.33
CA HIS A 47 5.66 -13.53 12.21
C HIS A 47 4.89 -13.98 10.96
N THR A 48 5.51 -13.87 9.79
CA THR A 48 4.82 -14.19 8.53
C THR A 48 4.39 -15.66 8.48
N LEU A 49 5.25 -16.59 8.91
CA LEU A 49 4.89 -18.01 8.97
C LEU A 49 3.81 -18.27 10.02
N ALA A 50 3.79 -17.56 11.14
CA ALA A 50 2.75 -17.71 12.16
C ALA A 50 1.36 -17.26 11.64
N VAL A 51 1.30 -16.19 10.84
CA VAL A 51 0.07 -15.77 10.16
C VAL A 51 -0.32 -16.79 9.09
N ARG A 52 0.64 -17.21 8.24
CA ARG A 52 0.39 -18.23 7.21
C ARG A 52 -0.23 -19.49 7.78
N GLU A 53 0.30 -20.03 8.89
CA GLU A 53 -0.25 -21.24 9.54
C GLU A 53 -1.71 -21.08 9.97
N ARG A 54 -2.14 -19.88 10.33
CA ARG A 54 -3.53 -19.61 10.75
C ARG A 54 -4.46 -19.40 9.57
N VAL A 55 -3.99 -18.67 8.56
CA VAL A 55 -4.82 -18.18 7.45
C VAL A 55 -4.81 -19.15 6.26
N CYS A 56 -3.67 -19.78 5.99
CA CYS A 56 -3.42 -20.51 4.73
C CYS A 56 -2.42 -21.67 4.88
N PRO A 57 -2.64 -22.63 5.80
CA PRO A 57 -1.62 -23.64 6.15
C PRO A 57 -1.29 -24.62 5.01
N LYS A 58 -2.19 -24.83 4.05
CA LYS A 58 -2.09 -25.88 3.04
C LYS A 58 -1.81 -25.42 1.61
N LYS A 59 -1.66 -24.12 1.41
CA LYS A 59 -1.55 -23.54 0.06
C LYS A 59 -0.48 -22.43 0.03
N PRO A 60 0.05 -22.05 -1.16
CA PRO A 60 1.05 -21.01 -1.27
C PRO A 60 0.59 -19.66 -0.70
N PHE A 61 1.45 -19.01 0.06
CA PHE A 61 1.18 -17.75 0.74
C PHE A 61 1.92 -16.60 0.07
N ALA A 62 1.20 -15.52 -0.26
CA ALA A 62 1.76 -14.35 -0.91
C ALA A 62 2.34 -13.36 0.11
N ILE A 63 3.55 -12.91 -0.13
CA ILE A 63 4.26 -11.95 0.70
C ILE A 63 4.46 -10.66 -0.08
N GLY A 64 3.94 -9.55 0.44
CA GLY A 64 4.30 -8.20 0.06
C GLY A 64 5.51 -7.77 0.88
N LEU A 65 6.66 -7.74 0.22
CA LEU A 65 7.93 -7.62 0.90
C LEU A 65 8.32 -6.14 1.08
N ARG A 66 8.44 -5.67 2.31
CA ARG A 66 9.09 -4.39 2.57
C ARG A 66 10.59 -4.62 2.77
N LEU A 67 11.39 -3.87 2.04
CA LEU A 67 12.85 -3.86 2.18
C LEU A 67 13.34 -2.43 2.38
N SER A 68 14.15 -2.17 3.39
CA SER A 68 14.95 -0.95 3.43
C SER A 68 16.01 -0.98 2.32
N ASN A 69 16.60 0.15 2.00
CA ASN A 69 17.73 0.19 1.04
C ASN A 69 18.89 -0.72 1.50
N ARG A 70 19.14 -0.79 2.79
CA ARG A 70 20.17 -1.68 3.36
C ARG A 70 19.80 -3.15 3.18
N ALA A 71 18.60 -3.54 3.59
CA ALA A 71 18.12 -4.90 3.43
C ALA A 71 18.09 -5.34 1.95
N ALA A 72 17.69 -4.44 1.04
CA ALA A 72 17.69 -4.71 -0.40
C ALA A 72 19.11 -4.98 -0.93
N ARG A 73 20.11 -4.20 -0.51
CA ARG A 73 21.51 -4.41 -0.90
C ARG A 73 22.05 -5.73 -0.33
N GLU A 74 21.77 -6.02 0.94
CA GLU A 74 22.20 -7.29 1.57
C GLU A 74 21.52 -8.50 0.90
N LEU A 75 20.22 -8.40 0.56
CA LEU A 75 19.52 -9.47 -0.18
C LEU A 75 20.00 -9.62 -1.62
N SER A 76 20.56 -8.57 -2.24
CA SER A 76 21.08 -8.66 -3.61
C SER A 76 22.34 -9.51 -3.74
N GLU A 77 23.01 -9.82 -2.64
CA GLU A 77 24.13 -10.74 -2.61
C GLU A 77 23.67 -12.14 -3.08
N PRO A 78 24.40 -12.78 -4.01
CA PRO A 78 23.93 -14.03 -4.64
C PRO A 78 23.61 -15.14 -3.64
N ALA A 79 24.37 -15.27 -2.57
CA ALA A 79 24.15 -16.29 -1.54
C ALA A 79 22.84 -16.04 -0.75
N ALA A 80 22.60 -14.80 -0.33
CA ALA A 80 21.41 -14.40 0.42
C ALA A 80 20.15 -14.56 -0.45
N LEU A 81 20.21 -14.14 -1.71
CA LEU A 81 19.10 -14.28 -2.64
C LEU A 81 18.76 -15.75 -2.90
N LEU A 82 19.77 -16.60 -3.11
CA LEU A 82 19.55 -18.04 -3.33
C LEU A 82 18.97 -18.71 -2.08
N GLU A 83 19.43 -18.33 -0.89
CA GLU A 83 18.89 -18.81 0.39
C GLU A 83 17.40 -18.44 0.50
N PHE A 84 17.06 -17.19 0.21
CA PHE A 84 15.66 -16.72 0.26
C PHE A 84 14.77 -17.41 -0.78
N GLN A 85 15.27 -17.60 -2.00
CA GLN A 85 14.52 -18.36 -3.03
C GLN A 85 14.23 -19.80 -2.58
N ARG A 86 15.21 -20.47 -1.97
CA ARG A 86 15.03 -21.82 -1.40
C ARG A 86 14.04 -21.82 -0.26
N TRP A 87 14.12 -20.81 0.61
CA TRP A 87 13.16 -20.64 1.72
C TRP A 87 11.73 -20.45 1.21
N LEU A 88 11.51 -19.58 0.22
CA LEU A 88 10.20 -19.37 -0.41
C LEU A 88 9.63 -20.70 -0.93
N ALA A 89 10.44 -21.47 -1.65
CA ALA A 89 10.03 -22.77 -2.18
C ALA A 89 9.72 -23.79 -1.06
N GLN A 90 10.55 -23.87 -0.02
CA GLN A 90 10.35 -24.78 1.11
C GLN A 90 9.13 -24.43 1.97
N LYS A 91 8.86 -23.13 2.12
CA LYS A 91 7.74 -22.64 2.92
C LYS A 91 6.46 -22.44 2.11
N ASP A 92 6.47 -22.82 0.84
CA ASP A 92 5.33 -22.62 -0.09
C ASP A 92 4.83 -21.15 -0.05
N CYS A 93 5.79 -20.21 -0.15
CA CYS A 93 5.56 -18.77 -0.17
C CYS A 93 6.03 -18.19 -1.51
N TYR A 94 5.49 -17.04 -1.88
CA TYR A 94 5.92 -16.32 -3.09
C TYR A 94 5.82 -14.81 -2.90
N VAL A 95 6.61 -14.06 -3.67
CA VAL A 95 6.64 -12.60 -3.69
C VAL A 95 6.20 -12.12 -5.07
N PHE A 96 5.20 -11.24 -5.14
CA PHE A 96 4.78 -10.59 -6.37
C PHE A 96 4.78 -9.07 -6.26
N THR A 97 4.90 -8.54 -5.06
CA THR A 97 4.95 -7.10 -4.81
C THR A 97 5.98 -6.75 -3.75
N ILE A 98 6.59 -5.58 -3.89
CA ILE A 98 7.52 -5.01 -2.91
C ILE A 98 7.01 -3.63 -2.51
N ASN A 99 6.92 -3.36 -1.20
CA ASN A 99 6.70 -2.03 -0.68
C ASN A 99 8.05 -1.30 -0.59
N GLY A 100 8.27 -0.34 -1.50
CA GLY A 100 9.47 0.48 -1.63
C GLY A 100 9.27 1.93 -1.16
N PHE A 101 8.23 2.22 -0.37
CA PHE A 101 7.99 3.57 0.12
C PHE A 101 9.00 3.95 1.20
N PRO A 102 9.08 3.30 2.38
CA PRO A 102 10.09 3.64 3.37
C PRO A 102 11.49 3.17 2.91
N PHE A 103 12.38 4.13 2.70
CA PHE A 103 13.76 3.86 2.25
C PHE A 103 14.65 3.30 3.37
N GLY A 104 14.52 3.82 4.57
CA GLY A 104 15.32 3.49 5.73
C GLY A 104 14.49 3.03 6.91
N LEU A 105 14.94 3.40 8.10
CA LEU A 105 14.29 3.06 9.37
C LEU A 105 12.83 3.52 9.36
N PHE A 106 11.92 2.60 9.69
CA PHE A 106 10.48 2.85 9.68
C PHE A 106 9.81 2.65 11.04
N HIS A 107 10.43 1.88 11.96
CA HIS A 107 9.89 1.58 13.28
C HIS A 107 10.90 1.87 14.39
N GLY A 108 10.41 2.12 15.60
CA GLY A 108 11.23 2.21 16.80
C GLY A 108 12.00 3.51 17.01
N ALA A 109 11.80 4.52 16.15
CA ALA A 109 12.34 5.87 16.28
C ALA A 109 11.35 6.86 15.66
N ARG A 110 11.53 8.16 15.97
CA ARG A 110 10.77 9.22 15.30
C ARG A 110 11.08 9.21 13.81
N VAL A 111 10.09 8.89 12.99
CA VAL A 111 10.21 8.80 11.54
C VAL A 111 9.64 10.07 10.88
N LYS A 112 8.39 10.40 11.14
CA LYS A 112 7.64 11.57 10.61
C LYS A 112 8.12 11.96 9.19
N GLU A 113 8.61 13.19 8.99
CA GLU A 113 9.08 13.70 7.70
C GLU A 113 10.24 12.89 7.07
N GLN A 114 10.99 12.12 7.86
CA GLN A 114 12.11 11.31 7.38
C GLN A 114 11.66 10.13 6.52
N VAL A 115 10.40 9.68 6.64
CA VAL A 115 9.85 8.59 5.81
C VAL A 115 9.85 8.95 4.32
N TYR A 116 9.72 10.25 4.01
CA TYR A 116 9.69 10.76 2.64
C TYR A 116 11.08 10.94 2.02
N LEU A 117 12.16 10.77 2.81
CA LEU A 117 13.54 10.95 2.34
C LEU A 117 14.29 9.62 2.15
N PRO A 118 15.19 9.55 1.16
CA PRO A 118 15.31 10.46 0.03
C PRO A 118 14.06 10.40 -0.86
N ASP A 119 13.62 11.54 -1.38
CA ASP A 119 12.49 11.63 -2.29
C ASP A 119 12.91 11.42 -3.76
N TRP A 120 11.98 11.60 -4.72
CA TRP A 120 12.26 11.39 -6.14
C TRP A 120 13.10 12.52 -6.80
N THR A 121 13.48 13.55 -6.06
CA THR A 121 14.55 14.48 -6.53
C THR A 121 15.94 13.85 -6.43
N SER A 122 16.08 12.80 -5.61
CA SER A 122 17.36 12.16 -5.29
C SER A 122 17.66 10.97 -6.22
N PRO A 123 18.93 10.87 -6.72
CA PRO A 123 19.39 9.70 -7.45
C PRO A 123 19.42 8.41 -6.59
N GLU A 124 19.52 8.54 -5.26
CA GLU A 124 19.48 7.40 -4.34
C GLU A 124 18.12 6.72 -4.34
N ARG A 125 17.00 7.48 -4.40
CA ARG A 125 15.66 6.95 -4.53
C ARG A 125 15.51 6.14 -5.83
N LEU A 126 16.00 6.68 -6.93
CA LEU A 126 16.00 6.01 -8.22
C LEU A 126 16.81 4.70 -8.18
N ALA A 127 18.03 4.76 -7.65
CA ALA A 127 18.89 3.57 -7.54
C ALA A 127 18.29 2.47 -6.67
N TYR A 128 17.71 2.85 -5.54
CA TYR A 128 17.01 1.93 -4.65
C TYR A 128 15.81 1.27 -5.34
N THR A 129 14.96 2.05 -5.98
CA THR A 129 13.76 1.52 -6.65
C THR A 129 14.15 0.57 -7.79
N ASN A 130 15.19 0.89 -8.56
CA ASN A 130 15.73 0.00 -9.59
C ASN A 130 16.23 -1.32 -9.00
N LEU A 131 16.93 -1.29 -7.85
CA LEU A 131 17.38 -2.50 -7.15
C LEU A 131 16.20 -3.36 -6.70
N LEU A 132 15.11 -2.76 -6.20
CA LEU A 132 13.91 -3.50 -5.84
C LEU A 132 13.31 -4.25 -7.04
N PHE A 133 13.29 -3.63 -8.24
CA PHE A 133 12.84 -4.31 -9.46
C PHE A 133 13.77 -5.44 -9.90
N GLU A 134 15.07 -5.28 -9.75
CA GLU A 134 16.05 -6.35 -10.03
C GLU A 134 15.86 -7.56 -9.11
N LEU A 135 15.57 -7.32 -7.83
CA LEU A 135 15.23 -8.37 -6.87
C LEU A 135 13.88 -9.01 -7.21
N LEU A 136 12.86 -8.20 -7.45
CA LEU A 136 11.52 -8.70 -7.76
C LEU A 136 11.51 -9.56 -9.01
N ALA A 137 12.22 -9.18 -10.08
CA ALA A 137 12.31 -9.96 -11.32
C ALA A 137 12.89 -11.36 -11.08
N LYS A 138 13.76 -11.54 -10.07
CA LYS A 138 14.37 -12.83 -9.68
C LYS A 138 13.49 -13.63 -8.71
N LEU A 139 12.60 -12.97 -7.96
CA LEU A 139 11.72 -13.60 -6.97
C LEU A 139 10.33 -13.95 -7.53
N LEU A 140 9.92 -13.26 -8.59
CA LEU A 140 8.59 -13.33 -9.16
C LEU A 140 8.29 -14.71 -9.77
N PRO A 141 7.17 -15.38 -9.41
CA PRO A 141 6.76 -16.62 -10.04
C PRO A 141 6.50 -16.45 -11.56
N ALA A 142 6.59 -17.54 -12.30
CA ALA A 142 6.28 -17.53 -13.74
C ALA A 142 4.80 -17.15 -13.96
N GLY A 143 4.54 -16.28 -14.92
CA GLY A 143 3.18 -15.88 -15.32
C GLY A 143 2.48 -14.93 -14.35
N VAL A 144 3.17 -14.44 -13.31
CA VAL A 144 2.66 -13.41 -12.37
C VAL A 144 3.29 -12.07 -12.72
N GLU A 145 2.50 -11.00 -12.71
CA GLU A 145 3.00 -9.63 -12.83
C GLU A 145 3.67 -9.20 -11.52
N GLY A 146 4.60 -8.25 -11.58
CA GLY A 146 5.31 -7.74 -10.42
C GLY A 146 5.11 -6.24 -10.22
N SER A 147 4.84 -5.81 -8.99
CA SER A 147 4.72 -4.39 -8.64
C SER A 147 5.69 -3.96 -7.56
N VAL A 148 6.14 -2.71 -7.64
CA VAL A 148 6.79 -2.01 -6.54
C VAL A 148 5.98 -0.75 -6.25
N SER A 149 5.63 -0.49 -4.98
CA SER A 149 5.06 0.80 -4.58
C SER A 149 6.15 1.74 -4.10
N THR A 150 5.90 3.05 -4.24
CA THR A 150 6.85 4.10 -3.85
C THR A 150 6.12 5.38 -3.46
N LEU A 151 6.81 6.24 -2.71
CA LEU A 151 6.26 7.55 -2.36
C LEU A 151 5.85 8.35 -3.62
N PRO A 152 4.81 9.19 -3.54
CA PRO A 152 4.26 9.91 -4.69
C PRO A 152 5.03 11.20 -4.99
N GLY A 153 6.28 11.05 -5.39
CA GLY A 153 7.18 12.12 -5.78
C GLY A 153 7.95 12.74 -4.63
N SER A 154 7.30 13.46 -3.73
CA SER A 154 7.90 14.15 -2.59
C SER A 154 6.84 14.55 -1.57
N PHE A 155 7.26 15.14 -0.45
CA PHE A 155 6.40 15.73 0.57
C PHE A 155 6.25 17.24 0.35
N LYS A 156 5.04 17.77 0.40
CA LYS A 156 4.75 19.19 0.08
C LYS A 156 5.51 20.18 0.96
N ALA A 157 5.75 19.83 2.24
CA ALA A 157 6.51 20.67 3.15
C ALA A 157 7.99 20.86 2.77
N PHE A 158 8.52 20.07 1.83
CA PHE A 158 9.87 20.29 1.28
C PHE A 158 9.91 21.41 0.24
N HIS A 159 8.75 22.00 -0.08
CA HIS A 159 8.61 23.20 -0.93
C HIS A 159 9.34 23.11 -2.27
N LEU A 160 9.12 22.00 -3.01
CA LEU A 160 9.75 21.82 -4.32
C LEU A 160 9.38 22.96 -5.28
N ASN A 161 10.40 23.56 -5.86
CA ASN A 161 10.21 24.48 -6.98
C ASN A 161 9.91 23.71 -8.29
N PRO A 162 9.47 24.39 -9.37
CA PRO A 162 9.14 23.73 -10.64
C PRO A 162 10.28 22.90 -11.25
N ASP A 163 11.54 23.32 -11.06
CA ASP A 163 12.71 22.59 -11.57
C ASP A 163 12.92 21.29 -10.79
N ALA A 164 12.73 21.31 -9.46
CA ALA A 164 12.79 20.10 -8.64
C ALA A 164 11.67 19.12 -9.00
N VAL A 165 10.44 19.60 -9.27
CA VAL A 165 9.34 18.73 -9.75
C VAL A 165 9.67 18.13 -11.12
N LYS A 166 10.38 18.85 -11.97
CA LYS A 166 10.88 18.31 -13.25
C LYS A 166 11.93 17.22 -13.01
N ILE A 167 12.81 17.38 -12.02
CA ILE A 167 13.77 16.32 -11.63
C ILE A 167 13.01 15.06 -11.16
N VAL A 168 11.94 15.20 -10.37
CA VAL A 168 11.07 14.09 -9.99
C VAL A 168 10.58 13.33 -11.22
N ARG A 169 9.99 14.03 -12.20
CA ARG A 169 9.49 13.39 -13.43
C ARG A 169 10.62 12.72 -14.24
N ASN A 170 11.77 13.37 -14.35
CA ASN A 170 12.92 12.80 -15.05
C ASN A 170 13.43 11.51 -14.40
N ASN A 171 13.52 11.49 -13.06
CA ASN A 171 13.95 10.29 -12.33
C ASN A 171 12.92 9.15 -12.43
N LEU A 172 11.63 9.47 -12.35
CA LEU A 172 10.57 8.49 -12.60
C LEU A 172 10.64 7.93 -14.02
N TRP A 173 10.87 8.78 -15.01
CA TRP A 173 11.04 8.33 -16.39
C TRP A 173 12.23 7.39 -16.57
N ARG A 174 13.37 7.71 -16.00
CA ARG A 174 14.56 6.83 -15.99
C ARG A 174 14.26 5.48 -15.31
N CYS A 175 13.43 5.49 -14.27
CA CYS A 175 12.98 4.25 -13.64
C CYS A 175 12.09 3.44 -14.61
N ILE A 176 11.14 4.08 -15.30
CA ILE A 176 10.29 3.43 -16.32
C ILE A 176 11.14 2.79 -17.41
N GLU A 177 12.17 3.48 -17.92
CA GLU A 177 13.10 2.94 -18.92
C GLU A 177 13.84 1.70 -18.39
N ARG A 178 14.28 1.73 -17.12
CA ARG A 178 14.92 0.57 -16.48
C ARG A 178 13.96 -0.60 -16.32
N ILE A 179 12.71 -0.35 -15.90
CA ILE A 179 11.67 -1.37 -15.76
C ILE A 179 11.36 -2.01 -17.11
N ALA A 180 11.18 -1.22 -18.17
CA ALA A 180 10.91 -1.70 -19.51
C ALA A 180 12.04 -2.62 -20.00
N HIS A 181 13.29 -2.16 -19.88
CA HIS A 181 14.45 -2.97 -20.24
C HIS A 181 14.53 -4.30 -19.46
N LEU A 182 14.26 -4.26 -18.15
CA LEU A 182 14.26 -5.46 -17.33
C LEU A 182 13.11 -6.41 -17.70
N SER A 183 11.96 -5.87 -18.06
CA SER A 183 10.80 -6.63 -18.53
C SER A 183 11.10 -7.35 -19.85
N GLU A 184 11.74 -6.65 -20.79
CA GLU A 184 12.19 -7.24 -22.06
C GLU A 184 13.22 -8.35 -21.84
N GLN A 185 14.22 -8.13 -21.00
CA GLN A 185 15.27 -9.11 -20.72
C GLN A 185 14.77 -10.38 -20.03
N THR A 186 13.78 -10.23 -19.14
CA THR A 186 13.33 -11.33 -18.26
C THR A 186 12.01 -11.97 -18.70
N GLY A 187 11.29 -11.34 -19.64
CA GLY A 187 9.92 -11.73 -20.00
C GLY A 187 8.90 -11.48 -18.86
N ARG A 188 9.27 -10.70 -17.83
CA ARG A 188 8.40 -10.38 -16.69
C ARG A 188 7.64 -9.09 -16.94
N LYS A 189 6.37 -9.04 -16.57
CA LYS A 189 5.60 -7.81 -16.57
C LYS A 189 5.80 -7.11 -15.23
N LEU A 190 6.41 -5.93 -15.25
CA LEU A 190 6.79 -5.18 -14.06
C LEU A 190 6.23 -3.76 -14.14
N HIS A 191 5.73 -3.24 -13.03
CA HIS A 191 5.21 -1.87 -12.96
C HIS A 191 5.42 -1.23 -11.60
N LEU A 192 5.63 0.10 -11.61
CA LEU A 192 5.77 0.97 -10.44
C LEU A 192 4.42 1.59 -10.10
N GLY A 193 4.06 1.61 -8.81
CA GLY A 193 2.89 2.32 -8.29
C GLY A 193 3.31 3.52 -7.44
N LEU A 194 2.97 4.73 -7.87
CA LEU A 194 3.01 5.91 -7.00
C LEU A 194 1.87 5.81 -6.00
N GLU A 195 2.10 6.14 -4.75
CA GLU A 195 1.14 5.96 -3.65
C GLU A 195 0.66 7.32 -3.13
N PRO A 196 -0.39 7.93 -3.73
CA PRO A 196 -0.91 9.21 -3.26
C PRO A 196 -1.25 9.17 -1.76
N GLU A 197 -0.80 10.20 -1.05
CA GLU A 197 -0.91 10.28 0.40
C GLU A 197 -1.14 11.74 0.81
N PRO A 198 -1.91 12.02 1.89
CA PRO A 198 -2.10 13.38 2.39
C PRO A 198 -0.79 14.14 2.58
N LEU A 199 -0.75 15.39 2.11
CA LEU A 199 0.41 16.31 2.14
C LEU A 199 1.61 15.88 1.29
N CYS A 200 1.51 14.83 0.49
CA CYS A 200 2.52 14.53 -0.53
C CYS A 200 2.30 15.34 -1.82
N LEU A 201 3.30 15.33 -2.70
CA LEU A 201 3.23 16.02 -4.01
C LEU A 201 1.99 15.57 -4.81
N LEU A 202 1.64 14.29 -4.70
CA LEU A 202 0.38 13.73 -5.18
C LEU A 202 -0.41 13.24 -3.97
N GLU A 203 -1.54 13.88 -3.70
CA GLU A 203 -2.42 13.48 -2.60
C GLU A 203 -3.85 13.16 -3.04
N SER A 204 -4.24 13.62 -4.25
CA SER A 204 -5.57 13.41 -4.80
C SER A 204 -5.52 12.79 -6.20
N SER A 205 -6.65 12.23 -6.64
CA SER A 205 -6.81 11.76 -8.02
C SER A 205 -6.56 12.87 -9.04
N GLY A 206 -7.01 14.10 -8.75
CA GLY A 206 -6.82 15.25 -9.62
C GLY A 206 -5.35 15.66 -9.78
N GLU A 207 -4.59 15.75 -8.68
CA GLU A 207 -3.15 16.04 -8.73
C GLU A 207 -2.39 14.93 -9.45
N THR A 208 -2.76 13.68 -9.20
CA THR A 208 -2.18 12.52 -9.87
C THR A 208 -2.39 12.57 -11.37
N ILE A 209 -3.63 12.83 -11.83
CA ILE A 209 -3.94 12.97 -13.25
C ILE A 209 -3.12 14.08 -13.89
N HIS A 210 -3.08 15.26 -13.26
CA HIS A 210 -2.28 16.37 -13.76
C HIS A 210 -0.80 16.02 -13.91
N PHE A 211 -0.22 15.31 -12.94
CA PHE A 211 1.16 14.86 -12.98
C PHE A 211 1.42 13.87 -14.12
N PHE A 212 0.54 12.89 -14.32
CA PHE A 212 0.63 11.93 -15.42
C PHE A 212 0.45 12.60 -16.78
N ASP A 213 -0.42 13.60 -16.88
CA ASP A 213 -0.59 14.37 -18.13
C ASP A 213 0.69 15.15 -18.49
N ARG A 214 1.41 15.67 -17.50
CA ARG A 214 2.72 16.29 -17.72
C ARG A 214 3.76 15.27 -18.20
N LEU A 215 3.85 14.11 -17.56
CA LEU A 215 4.73 13.04 -18.03
C LEU A 215 4.40 12.60 -19.46
N ARG A 216 3.10 12.48 -19.80
CA ARG A 216 2.64 12.11 -21.13
C ARG A 216 2.98 13.19 -22.18
N ALA A 217 2.91 14.45 -21.81
CA ALA A 217 3.30 15.54 -22.68
C ALA A 217 4.81 15.60 -22.93
N GLU A 218 5.63 15.22 -21.94
CA GLU A 218 7.10 15.13 -22.07
C GLU A 218 7.53 13.89 -22.89
N HIS A 219 6.72 12.81 -22.90
CA HIS A 219 7.00 11.55 -23.60
C HIS A 219 5.79 11.12 -24.48
N PRO A 220 5.47 11.86 -25.54
CA PRO A 220 4.26 11.67 -26.32
C PRO A 220 4.26 10.31 -27.04
N ARG A 221 3.14 9.56 -26.91
CA ARG A 221 2.92 8.26 -27.55
C ARG A 221 3.86 7.15 -27.10
N ASP A 222 4.60 7.32 -26.01
CA ASP A 222 5.43 6.25 -25.49
C ASP A 222 4.57 5.29 -24.65
N PRO A 223 4.42 4.01 -25.06
CA PRO A 223 3.56 3.05 -24.37
C PRO A 223 4.10 2.66 -23.00
N ARG A 224 5.41 2.83 -22.74
CA ARG A 224 6.06 2.44 -21.50
C ARG A 224 5.46 3.15 -20.29
N LEU A 225 4.96 4.38 -20.45
CA LEU A 225 4.28 5.09 -19.37
C LEU A 225 3.06 4.32 -18.86
N ALA A 226 2.18 3.88 -19.77
CA ALA A 226 0.96 3.17 -19.42
C ALA A 226 1.23 1.73 -18.96
N GLU A 227 2.30 1.12 -19.43
CA GLU A 227 2.66 -0.25 -19.09
C GLU A 227 3.34 -0.35 -17.72
N HIS A 228 4.25 0.58 -17.41
CA HIS A 228 5.19 0.47 -16.29
C HIS A 228 5.00 1.46 -15.16
N LEU A 229 4.12 2.47 -15.30
CA LEU A 229 3.79 3.40 -14.22
C LEU A 229 2.29 3.42 -13.97
N GLY A 230 1.92 3.39 -12.71
CA GLY A 230 0.54 3.49 -12.25
C GLY A 230 0.45 4.07 -10.85
N VAL A 231 -0.69 3.85 -10.23
CA VAL A 231 -1.00 4.27 -8.86
C VAL A 231 -1.07 3.03 -7.97
N ASN A 232 -0.42 3.08 -6.82
CA ASN A 232 -0.77 2.27 -5.68
C ASN A 232 -1.93 2.97 -4.98
N TYR A 233 -3.14 2.41 -5.09
CA TYR A 233 -4.34 2.97 -4.50
C TYR A 233 -4.46 2.47 -3.06
N ASP A 234 -4.01 3.28 -2.10
CA ASP A 234 -4.21 2.98 -0.70
C ASP A 234 -5.59 3.44 -0.26
N THR A 235 -6.45 2.49 0.17
CA THR A 235 -7.84 2.80 0.54
C THR A 235 -7.94 3.68 1.79
N CYS A 236 -6.95 3.65 2.68
CA CYS A 236 -6.85 4.58 3.81
C CYS A 236 -6.57 6.01 3.31
N HIS A 237 -5.56 6.20 2.47
CA HIS A 237 -5.12 7.52 2.02
C HIS A 237 -6.20 8.26 1.22
N PHE A 238 -6.82 7.57 0.25
CA PHE A 238 -7.92 8.16 -0.53
C PHE A 238 -9.14 8.45 0.33
N ALA A 239 -9.46 7.57 1.30
CA ALA A 239 -10.53 7.83 2.25
C ALA A 239 -10.23 9.04 3.13
N VAL A 240 -9.01 9.18 3.65
CA VAL A 240 -8.60 10.35 4.46
C VAL A 240 -8.79 11.65 3.68
N ASN A 241 -8.49 11.64 2.38
CA ASN A 241 -8.68 12.78 1.50
C ASN A 241 -10.14 13.01 1.05
N PHE A 242 -11.10 12.25 1.58
CA PHE A 242 -12.51 12.33 1.17
C PHE A 242 -12.72 12.16 -0.33
N GLU A 243 -11.89 11.36 -0.98
CA GLU A 243 -12.09 10.93 -2.35
C GLU A 243 -13.11 9.78 -2.38
N GLU A 244 -14.10 9.87 -3.24
CA GLU A 244 -15.09 8.79 -3.39
C GLU A 244 -14.58 7.77 -4.42
N PRO A 245 -14.52 6.46 -4.09
CA PRO A 245 -13.97 5.43 -4.99
C PRO A 245 -14.65 5.40 -6.35
N GLN A 246 -15.99 5.61 -6.37
CA GLN A 246 -16.80 5.63 -7.59
C GLN A 246 -16.43 6.75 -8.55
N ASN A 247 -15.75 7.79 -8.05
CA ASN A 247 -15.26 8.91 -8.85
C ASN A 247 -13.77 8.75 -9.15
N ALA A 248 -12.94 8.49 -8.13
CA ALA A 248 -11.49 8.47 -8.21
C ALA A 248 -10.98 7.37 -9.16
N LEU A 249 -11.40 6.11 -8.96
CA LEU A 249 -10.92 4.97 -9.74
C LEU A 249 -11.34 5.05 -11.23
N PRO A 250 -12.60 5.32 -11.58
CA PRO A 250 -12.98 5.54 -12.98
C PRO A 250 -12.28 6.73 -13.64
N CYS A 251 -12.05 7.82 -12.88
CA CYS A 251 -11.35 9.00 -13.38
C CYS A 251 -9.88 8.68 -13.73
N LEU A 252 -9.15 8.04 -12.82
CA LEU A 252 -7.78 7.59 -13.08
C LEU A 252 -7.71 6.68 -14.32
N ARG A 253 -8.62 5.72 -14.44
CA ARG A 253 -8.69 4.82 -15.60
C ARG A 253 -9.03 5.55 -16.89
N HIS A 254 -9.97 6.49 -16.87
CA HIS A 254 -10.35 7.28 -18.04
C HIS A 254 -9.15 8.04 -18.61
N HIS A 255 -8.27 8.49 -17.72
CA HIS A 255 -6.98 9.12 -18.08
C HIS A 255 -5.87 8.10 -18.40
N GLY A 256 -6.19 6.81 -18.57
CA GLY A 256 -5.21 5.77 -18.93
C GLY A 256 -4.14 5.53 -17.86
N ILE A 257 -4.47 5.77 -16.60
CA ILE A 257 -3.58 5.52 -15.46
C ILE A 257 -3.88 4.12 -14.91
N LYS A 258 -2.87 3.25 -14.89
CA LYS A 258 -2.94 1.89 -14.34
C LYS A 258 -3.14 1.97 -12.83
N ILE A 259 -4.02 1.13 -12.27
CA ILE A 259 -4.00 0.82 -10.83
C ILE A 259 -3.00 -0.33 -10.65
N SER A 260 -1.82 0.02 -10.18
CA SER A 260 -0.68 -0.90 -10.03
C SER A 260 -0.88 -1.88 -8.90
N LYS A 261 -1.45 -1.40 -7.80
CA LYS A 261 -1.74 -2.15 -6.59
C LYS A 261 -2.86 -1.44 -5.82
N ILE A 262 -3.59 -2.18 -5.01
CA ILE A 262 -4.53 -1.66 -4.02
C ILE A 262 -4.04 -2.11 -2.64
N HIS A 263 -3.76 -1.16 -1.74
CA HIS A 263 -3.62 -1.45 -0.33
C HIS A 263 -5.00 -1.59 0.31
N VAL A 264 -5.21 -2.74 0.93
CA VAL A 264 -6.41 -3.07 1.69
C VAL A 264 -6.21 -2.57 3.11
N SER A 265 -6.66 -1.37 3.37
CA SER A 265 -6.39 -0.58 4.57
C SER A 265 -7.64 0.22 4.98
N SER A 266 -7.63 0.80 6.17
CA SER A 266 -8.71 1.63 6.67
C SER A 266 -8.18 2.72 7.61
N ALA A 267 -8.78 3.90 7.54
CA ALA A 267 -8.45 5.03 8.40
C ALA A 267 -9.39 5.12 9.60
N LEU A 268 -8.92 5.81 10.64
CA LEU A 268 -9.76 6.21 11.76
C LEU A 268 -10.65 7.39 11.34
N LYS A 269 -11.94 7.31 11.68
CA LYS A 269 -12.95 8.33 11.38
C LYS A 269 -13.67 8.72 12.67
N VAL A 270 -13.91 10.03 12.86
CA VAL A 270 -14.52 10.53 14.10
C VAL A 270 -15.23 11.87 13.88
N ARG A 271 -16.28 12.11 14.68
CA ARG A 271 -16.84 13.45 14.88
C ARG A 271 -16.31 14.00 16.21
N PRO A 272 -15.63 15.16 16.21
CA PRO A 272 -14.78 15.64 17.30
C PRO A 272 -15.58 16.26 18.45
N THR A 273 -16.44 15.48 19.11
CA THR A 273 -16.99 15.87 20.42
C THR A 273 -15.87 16.04 21.44
N ALA A 274 -16.12 16.73 22.55
CA ALA A 274 -15.13 16.88 23.60
C ALA A 274 -14.60 15.52 24.12
N GLU A 275 -15.49 14.55 24.26
CA GLU A 275 -15.14 13.18 24.64
C GLU A 275 -14.26 12.51 23.56
N ALA A 276 -14.64 12.63 22.27
CA ALA A 276 -13.89 12.07 21.16
C ALA A 276 -12.49 12.68 21.06
N ARG A 277 -12.35 14.00 21.20
CA ARG A 277 -11.04 14.67 21.20
C ARG A 277 -10.15 14.20 22.35
N CYS A 278 -10.72 13.99 23.53
CA CYS A 278 -9.99 13.44 24.67
C CYS A 278 -9.51 12.00 24.39
N ALA A 279 -10.37 11.16 23.82
CA ALA A 279 -10.04 9.78 23.50
C ALA A 279 -9.02 9.68 22.34
N LEU A 280 -9.06 10.62 21.37
CA LEU A 280 -8.08 10.68 20.27
C LEU A 280 -6.65 10.93 20.74
N ALA A 281 -6.44 11.55 21.89
CA ALA A 281 -5.10 11.77 22.42
C ALA A 281 -4.30 10.46 22.63
N ALA A 282 -4.98 9.32 22.79
CA ALA A 282 -4.34 8.02 22.91
C ALA A 282 -3.76 7.51 21.57
N PHE A 283 -4.14 8.11 20.44
CA PHE A 283 -3.64 7.77 19.10
C PHE A 283 -2.51 8.70 18.63
N ALA A 284 -2.26 9.80 19.36
CA ALA A 284 -1.13 10.67 19.07
C ALA A 284 0.18 10.01 19.50
N ASP A 285 1.14 9.91 18.61
CA ASP A 285 2.47 9.35 18.89
C ASP A 285 3.58 10.15 18.20
N ASP A 286 4.82 9.93 18.62
CA ASP A 286 5.99 10.62 18.09
C ASP A 286 6.66 9.91 16.93
N VAL A 287 6.22 8.70 16.56
CA VAL A 287 6.88 7.86 15.55
C VAL A 287 6.46 8.27 14.15
N TYR A 288 5.15 8.30 13.89
CA TYR A 288 4.59 8.56 12.57
C TYR A 288 3.87 9.92 12.51
N PHE A 289 3.67 10.41 11.29
CA PHE A 289 2.64 11.42 11.06
C PHE A 289 1.27 10.77 11.01
N HIS A 290 0.33 11.40 11.71
CA HIS A 290 -1.09 11.07 11.61
C HIS A 290 -1.82 12.29 11.04
N GLN A 291 -1.69 12.50 9.73
CA GLN A 291 -2.33 13.62 9.04
C GLN A 291 -3.84 13.58 9.29
N VAL A 292 -4.42 14.73 9.56
CA VAL A 292 -5.87 14.86 9.79
C VAL A 292 -6.49 15.71 8.70
N VAL A 293 -7.43 15.14 7.98
CA VAL A 293 -8.27 15.90 7.06
C VAL A 293 -9.64 16.08 7.70
N ILE A 294 -10.04 17.33 7.85
CA ILE A 294 -11.33 17.73 8.43
C ILE A 294 -12.24 18.19 7.29
N ARG A 295 -13.43 17.62 7.21
CA ARG A 295 -14.49 18.10 6.33
C ARG A 295 -15.59 18.75 7.18
N ARG A 296 -15.79 20.03 6.98
CA ARG A 296 -16.86 20.79 7.62
C ARG A 296 -18.21 20.53 6.95
N PRO A 297 -19.34 20.83 7.63
CA PRO A 297 -20.69 20.69 7.04
C PRO A 297 -20.90 21.50 5.76
N ASP A 298 -20.21 22.63 5.59
CA ASP A 298 -20.23 23.46 4.38
C ASP A 298 -19.38 22.90 3.23
N GLY A 299 -18.72 21.74 3.45
CA GLY A 299 -17.84 21.09 2.49
C GLY A 299 -16.39 21.59 2.49
N GLN A 300 -16.06 22.64 3.28
CA GLN A 300 -14.69 23.10 3.42
C GLN A 300 -13.82 22.00 4.03
N ARG A 301 -12.61 21.81 3.47
CA ARG A 301 -11.59 20.90 4.01
C ARG A 301 -10.45 21.68 4.65
N ILE A 302 -9.99 21.20 5.79
CA ILE A 302 -8.80 21.69 6.50
C ILE A 302 -7.89 20.48 6.71
N ILE A 303 -6.58 20.66 6.50
CA ILE A 303 -5.60 19.59 6.66
C ILE A 303 -4.61 20.01 7.74
N TYR A 304 -4.38 19.12 8.70
CA TYR A 304 -3.32 19.25 9.70
C TYR A 304 -2.26 18.20 9.43
N PRO A 305 -0.97 18.56 9.53
CA PRO A 305 0.13 17.62 9.28
C PRO A 305 0.17 16.48 10.30
N ASP A 306 -0.35 16.71 11.50
CA ASP A 306 -0.34 15.71 12.56
C ASP A 306 -1.57 15.81 13.48
N LEU A 307 -1.87 14.73 14.20
CA LEU A 307 -3.03 14.64 15.07
C LEU A 307 -2.94 15.60 16.28
N ASP A 308 -1.76 15.77 16.85
CA ASP A 308 -1.55 16.70 17.96
C ASP A 308 -1.85 18.15 17.57
N GLU A 309 -1.47 18.58 16.36
CA GLU A 309 -1.81 19.90 15.82
C GLU A 309 -3.33 20.05 15.64
N ALA A 310 -3.99 19.03 15.11
CA ALA A 310 -5.45 19.03 14.98
C ALA A 310 -6.15 19.10 16.35
N LEU A 311 -5.64 18.37 17.34
CA LEU A 311 -6.17 18.38 18.70
C LEU A 311 -5.94 19.72 19.41
N ALA A 312 -4.84 20.43 19.11
CA ALA A 312 -4.54 21.75 19.64
C ALA A 312 -5.38 22.88 18.98
N SER A 313 -6.02 22.59 17.82
CA SER A 313 -6.84 23.59 17.13
C SER A 313 -8.10 23.94 17.92
N GLU A 314 -8.60 25.17 17.72
CA GLU A 314 -9.87 25.60 18.32
C GLU A 314 -11.02 24.69 17.88
N PRO A 315 -11.91 24.30 18.81
CA PRO A 315 -13.11 23.56 18.47
C PRO A 315 -13.96 24.32 17.44
N TYR A 316 -14.54 23.59 16.51
CA TYR A 316 -15.47 24.18 15.56
C TYR A 316 -16.72 24.70 16.28
N GLU A 317 -16.91 26.01 16.29
CA GLU A 317 -18.12 26.65 16.82
C GLU A 317 -19.27 26.48 15.81
N ALA A 318 -20.05 25.41 15.99
CA ALA A 318 -21.27 25.21 15.22
C ALA A 318 -22.41 26.03 15.84
N GLN A 319 -23.24 26.65 15.00
CA GLN A 319 -24.52 27.26 15.46
C GLN A 319 -25.48 26.17 15.96
N ASP A 320 -25.36 24.96 15.41
CA ASP A 320 -26.06 23.76 15.81
C ASP A 320 -25.05 22.70 16.21
N THR A 321 -25.04 22.34 17.49
CA THR A 321 -24.13 21.34 18.07
C THR A 321 -24.64 19.91 17.96
N SER A 322 -25.69 19.66 17.14
CA SER A 322 -26.13 18.29 16.87
C SER A 322 -24.97 17.47 16.26
N PHE A 323 -24.90 16.22 16.63
CA PHE A 323 -23.82 15.31 16.19
C PHE A 323 -23.65 15.30 14.67
N GLU A 324 -24.75 15.39 13.92
CA GLU A 324 -24.79 15.39 12.47
C GLU A 324 -24.14 16.64 11.84
N ASN A 325 -24.17 17.77 12.56
CA ASN A 325 -23.60 19.04 12.12
C ASN A 325 -22.16 19.28 12.61
N LEU A 326 -21.57 18.32 13.33
CA LEU A 326 -20.15 18.38 13.63
C LEU A 326 -19.32 18.06 12.38
N PRO A 327 -18.11 18.67 12.24
CA PRO A 327 -17.19 18.30 11.19
C PRO A 327 -16.80 16.81 11.29
N GLU A 328 -16.49 16.18 10.17
CA GLU A 328 -15.94 14.84 10.15
C GLU A 328 -14.43 14.93 10.06
N TRP A 329 -13.71 14.23 10.95
CA TRP A 329 -12.28 14.08 10.93
C TRP A 329 -11.93 12.69 10.42
N ARG A 330 -11.01 12.60 9.46
CA ARG A 330 -10.36 11.35 9.03
C ARG A 330 -8.88 11.47 9.31
N ILE A 331 -8.37 10.49 10.03
CA ILE A 331 -7.00 10.48 10.54
C ILE A 331 -6.24 9.39 9.80
N HIS A 332 -5.10 9.74 9.23
CA HIS A 332 -4.16 8.79 8.63
C HIS A 332 -3.52 7.91 9.73
N PHE A 333 -4.30 6.99 10.19
CA PHE A 333 -3.93 5.96 11.15
C PHE A 333 -4.51 4.64 10.64
N HIS A 334 -3.66 3.72 10.18
CA HIS A 334 -4.11 2.43 9.64
C HIS A 334 -4.71 1.59 10.76
N ILE A 335 -6.02 1.71 10.95
CA ILE A 335 -6.75 0.97 11.98
C ILE A 335 -6.96 -0.48 11.50
N PRO A 336 -6.84 -1.51 12.37
CA PRO A 336 -7.12 -2.88 11.97
C PRO A 336 -8.53 -3.05 11.40
N LEU A 337 -8.65 -3.73 10.26
CA LEU A 337 -9.91 -3.85 9.50
C LEU A 337 -11.07 -4.44 10.28
N HIS A 338 -10.79 -5.34 11.23
CA HIS A 338 -11.78 -5.98 12.08
C HIS A 338 -12.12 -5.20 13.35
N THR A 339 -11.54 -3.98 13.52
CA THR A 339 -11.82 -3.16 14.71
C THR A 339 -13.32 -2.86 14.77
N PRO A 340 -14.00 -3.20 15.88
CA PRO A 340 -15.41 -2.87 16.04
C PRO A 340 -15.60 -1.36 16.02
N THR A 341 -16.55 -0.90 15.24
CA THR A 341 -16.99 0.49 15.31
C THR A 341 -17.81 0.69 16.59
N ALA A 342 -17.29 1.49 17.50
CA ALA A 342 -18.00 1.89 18.71
C ALA A 342 -17.80 3.39 18.92
N PRO A 343 -18.86 4.15 19.19
CA PRO A 343 -18.71 5.57 19.48
C PRO A 343 -17.65 5.81 20.57
N PRO A 344 -16.81 6.84 20.42
CA PRO A 344 -16.92 7.90 19.42
C PRO A 344 -16.23 7.60 18.08
N PHE A 345 -15.62 6.43 17.90
CA PHE A 345 -14.80 6.09 16.75
C PHE A 345 -15.56 5.29 15.69
N GLU A 346 -15.26 5.59 14.44
CA GLU A 346 -15.65 4.85 13.26
C GLU A 346 -14.41 4.54 12.41
N THR A 347 -14.56 3.71 11.38
CA THR A 347 -13.50 3.42 10.40
C THR A 347 -13.95 3.79 8.99
N THR A 348 -13.01 3.90 8.06
CA THR A 348 -13.32 4.11 6.65
C THR A 348 -13.48 2.79 5.87
N ASN A 349 -13.92 1.72 6.54
CA ASN A 349 -14.20 0.44 5.89
C ASN A 349 -15.26 0.54 4.79
N ASP A 350 -16.18 1.52 4.86
CA ASP A 350 -17.13 1.84 3.82
C ASP A 350 -16.42 2.18 2.48
N HIS A 351 -15.35 2.94 2.53
CA HIS A 351 -14.53 3.24 1.36
C HIS A 351 -13.88 1.96 0.78
N LEU A 352 -13.23 1.15 1.63
CA LEU A 352 -12.65 -0.12 1.21
C LEU A 352 -13.69 -1.04 0.56
N LEU A 353 -14.86 -1.20 1.16
CA LEU A 353 -15.92 -2.06 0.62
C LEU A 353 -16.39 -1.56 -0.75
N ALA A 354 -16.53 -0.24 -0.94
CA ALA A 354 -16.85 0.35 -2.23
C ALA A 354 -15.77 0.10 -3.30
N VAL A 355 -14.48 0.09 -2.92
CA VAL A 355 -13.39 -0.30 -3.82
C VAL A 355 -13.50 -1.78 -4.22
N LEU A 356 -13.83 -2.66 -3.27
CA LEU A 356 -14.04 -4.08 -3.56
C LEU A 356 -15.26 -4.32 -4.46
N ASP A 357 -16.33 -3.53 -4.33
CA ASP A 357 -17.48 -3.57 -5.23
C ASP A 357 -17.09 -3.21 -6.66
N LEU A 358 -16.34 -2.12 -6.86
CA LEU A 358 -15.81 -1.72 -8.16
C LEU A 358 -14.84 -2.76 -8.76
N LEU A 359 -14.05 -3.41 -7.91
CA LEU A 359 -13.17 -4.49 -8.34
C LEU A 359 -13.97 -5.74 -8.76
N ALA A 360 -15.09 -6.03 -8.10
CA ALA A 360 -15.98 -7.13 -8.48
C ALA A 360 -16.68 -6.86 -9.82
N GLU A 361 -17.12 -5.63 -10.06
CA GLU A 361 -17.69 -5.20 -11.34
C GLU A 361 -16.68 -5.29 -12.49
N ASN A 362 -15.39 -5.03 -12.18
CA ASN A 362 -14.32 -5.05 -13.17
C ASN A 362 -13.01 -5.61 -12.57
N PRO A 363 -12.82 -6.93 -12.50
CA PRO A 363 -11.59 -7.54 -11.97
C PRO A 363 -10.30 -7.16 -12.71
N ALA A 364 -10.41 -6.66 -13.94
CA ALA A 364 -9.27 -6.15 -14.68
C ALA A 364 -8.77 -4.77 -14.19
N LEU A 365 -9.45 -4.18 -13.21
CA LEU A 365 -9.05 -2.91 -12.59
C LEU A 365 -7.67 -3.01 -11.96
N CYS A 366 -7.42 -4.06 -11.18
CA CYS A 366 -6.14 -4.30 -10.51
C CYS A 366 -6.02 -5.78 -10.14
N SER A 367 -4.86 -6.38 -10.40
CA SER A 367 -4.58 -7.79 -10.03
C SER A 367 -3.85 -7.92 -8.68
N HIS A 368 -3.36 -6.84 -8.10
CA HIS A 368 -2.52 -6.84 -6.90
C HIS A 368 -3.25 -6.19 -5.72
N LEU A 369 -3.55 -6.99 -4.72
CA LEU A 369 -4.06 -6.54 -3.42
C LEU A 369 -2.98 -6.80 -2.35
N GLU A 370 -2.84 -5.91 -1.39
CA GLU A 370 -1.90 -6.06 -0.29
C GLU A 370 -2.55 -5.58 1.02
N MET A 371 -2.55 -6.44 2.06
CA MET A 371 -3.03 -6.08 3.39
C MET A 371 -2.06 -5.11 4.05
N GLU A 372 -2.49 -3.91 4.39
CA GLU A 372 -1.58 -2.92 4.96
C GLU A 372 -2.11 -2.31 6.26
N THR A 373 -1.55 -2.78 7.39
CA THR A 373 -1.78 -2.22 8.73
C THR A 373 -0.47 -2.21 9.49
N TYR A 374 0.28 -1.10 9.44
CA TYR A 374 1.61 -1.00 10.03
C TYR A 374 1.66 -0.39 11.44
N THR A 375 0.54 0.12 11.95
CA THR A 375 0.44 0.89 13.19
C THR A 375 0.42 0.05 14.47
N TRP A 376 0.65 -1.27 14.38
CA TRP A 376 0.60 -2.18 15.55
C TRP A 376 1.38 -1.65 16.76
N GLU A 377 2.59 -1.13 16.57
CA GLU A 377 3.44 -0.68 17.68
C GLU A 377 2.88 0.55 18.41
N VAL A 378 2.09 1.37 17.71
CA VAL A 378 1.53 2.63 18.21
C VAL A 378 0.02 2.56 18.50
N LEU A 379 -0.60 1.39 18.33
CA LEU A 379 -2.01 1.20 18.73
C LEU A 379 -2.19 1.46 20.22
N PRO A 380 -3.31 2.09 20.63
CA PRO A 380 -3.71 2.15 22.03
C PRO A 380 -3.75 0.77 22.68
N PRO A 381 -3.41 0.64 23.98
CA PRO A 381 -3.34 -0.64 24.68
C PRO A 381 -4.64 -1.46 24.58
N GLU A 382 -5.78 -0.80 24.54
CA GLU A 382 -7.12 -1.42 24.43
C GLU A 382 -7.30 -2.17 23.12
N LEU A 383 -6.62 -1.74 22.05
CA LEU A 383 -6.63 -2.38 20.73
C LEU A 383 -5.51 -3.43 20.57
N LYS A 384 -4.57 -3.51 21.50
CA LYS A 384 -3.47 -4.50 21.53
C LYS A 384 -3.79 -5.76 22.33
N SER A 385 -5.03 -6.21 22.35
CA SER A 385 -5.44 -7.39 23.14
C SER A 385 -4.92 -8.73 22.59
N ARG A 386 -4.30 -8.74 21.41
CA ARG A 386 -3.79 -9.92 20.70
C ARG A 386 -2.33 -9.76 20.32
N SER A 387 -1.65 -10.86 20.03
CA SER A 387 -0.34 -10.80 19.37
C SER A 387 -0.47 -10.23 17.94
N VAL A 388 0.61 -9.68 17.39
CA VAL A 388 0.60 -9.14 16.02
C VAL A 388 0.16 -10.20 14.99
N ALA A 389 0.54 -11.46 15.17
CA ALA A 389 0.13 -12.53 14.27
C ALA A 389 -1.37 -12.85 14.37
N GLU A 390 -1.94 -12.78 15.57
CA GLU A 390 -3.39 -12.96 15.78
C GLU A 390 -4.18 -11.77 15.23
N GLN A 391 -3.67 -10.58 15.40
CA GLN A 391 -4.23 -9.36 14.83
C GLN A 391 -4.34 -9.46 13.32
N LEU A 392 -3.23 -9.78 12.65
CA LEU A 392 -3.20 -9.90 11.19
C LEU A 392 -4.04 -11.06 10.67
N ALA A 393 -4.05 -12.20 11.38
CA ALA A 393 -4.95 -13.29 11.03
C ALA A 393 -6.43 -12.87 11.09
N ALA A 394 -6.82 -12.11 12.12
CA ALA A 394 -8.18 -11.57 12.23
C ALA A 394 -8.55 -10.60 11.11
N GLU A 395 -7.58 -9.85 10.57
CA GLU A 395 -7.82 -9.01 9.38
C GLU A 395 -8.10 -9.85 8.12
N TYR A 396 -7.37 -10.95 7.92
CA TYR A 396 -7.68 -11.89 6.86
C TYR A 396 -9.06 -12.55 7.05
N GLU A 397 -9.41 -12.93 8.29
CA GLU A 397 -10.73 -13.46 8.63
C GLU A 397 -11.84 -12.43 8.35
N TRP A 398 -11.53 -11.14 8.42
CA TRP A 398 -12.47 -10.08 8.09
C TRP A 398 -12.59 -9.87 6.57
N VAL A 399 -11.48 -9.87 5.82
CA VAL A 399 -11.47 -9.49 4.40
C VAL A 399 -11.85 -10.65 3.47
N LEU A 400 -11.39 -11.88 3.74
CA LEU A 400 -11.60 -13.02 2.83
C LEU A 400 -13.08 -13.33 2.59
N PRO A 401 -13.97 -13.36 3.60
CA PRO A 401 -15.40 -13.53 3.35
C PRO A 401 -15.99 -12.42 2.47
N ARG A 402 -15.55 -11.17 2.64
CA ARG A 402 -16.03 -10.02 1.86
C ARG A 402 -15.61 -10.07 0.40
N LEU A 403 -14.42 -10.62 0.14
CA LEU A 403 -13.96 -10.93 -1.22
C LEU A 403 -14.78 -12.09 -1.81
N ALA A 404 -15.07 -13.13 -1.01
CA ALA A 404 -15.86 -14.27 -1.46
C ALA A 404 -17.31 -13.90 -1.80
N GLU A 405 -17.97 -13.09 -0.95
CA GLU A 405 -19.32 -12.54 -1.19
C GLU A 405 -19.42 -11.79 -2.53
N ARG A 406 -18.31 -11.22 -3.01
CA ARG A 406 -18.18 -10.49 -4.27
C ARG A 406 -17.68 -11.34 -5.44
N GLY A 407 -17.50 -12.65 -5.23
CA GLY A 407 -16.96 -13.54 -6.25
C GLY A 407 -15.47 -13.34 -6.55
N LEU A 408 -14.77 -12.52 -5.77
CA LEU A 408 -13.34 -12.23 -5.92
C LEU A 408 -12.44 -13.29 -5.28
N ALA A 409 -12.97 -14.08 -4.35
CA ALA A 409 -12.29 -15.22 -3.74
C ALA A 409 -13.21 -16.45 -3.75
N SER A 410 -12.62 -17.64 -3.59
CA SER A 410 -13.40 -18.86 -3.32
C SER A 410 -13.87 -18.85 -1.86
N PRO A 411 -15.08 -19.39 -1.59
CA PRO A 411 -15.61 -19.52 -0.24
C PRO A 411 -14.73 -20.32 0.71
#